data_8a0a2633889c418e6a5443ece34d8d14
#
_entry.id   8a0a2633889c418e6a5443ece34d8d14
#
_cell.length_a   1.000
_cell.length_b   1.000
_cell.length_c   1.000
_cell.angle_alpha   90.00
_cell.angle_beta   90.00
_cell.angle_gamma   90.00
#
_symmetry.space_group_name_H-M   'P 1'
#
loop_
_entity.id
_entity.type
_entity.pdbx_description
1 polymer ?
#
loop_
_entity_poly.entity_id
_entity_poly.type
_entity_poly.pdbx_seq_one_letter_code
_entity_poly.pdbx_strand_id
1 'polypeptide(L)' 'MGNGRSQELIRRRDEKLHERYAYYIERKHLPEEEALKILAGREFFISQEQIIEILNKQCL' A
#
# COMPACT_ATOMS: atom_id res chain seq x y z
N MET A 1 0.93 21.87 15.48
CA MET A 1 2.04 20.97 15.52
C MET A 1 1.69 19.52 15.39
N GLY A 2 0.56 19.14 15.90
CA GLY A 2 0.15 17.75 15.81
C GLY A 2 -0.18 17.29 14.41
N ASN A 3 -0.46 18.23 13.53
CA ASN A 3 -0.88 17.89 12.18
C ASN A 3 0.20 17.18 11.39
N GLY A 4 1.44 17.56 11.61
CA GLY A 4 2.53 16.96 10.87
C GLY A 4 2.72 15.49 11.14
N ARG A 5 2.44 15.06 12.37
CA ARG A 5 2.61 13.67 12.75
C ARG A 5 1.70 12.73 11.98
N SER A 6 0.44 13.11 11.89
CA SER A 6 -0.54 12.27 11.21
C SER A 6 -0.15 12.08 9.75
N GLN A 7 0.27 13.14 9.11
CA GLN A 7 0.65 13.07 7.70
C GLN A 7 1.88 12.22 7.50
N GLU A 8 2.82 12.30 8.43
CA GLU A 8 4.02 11.48 8.34
C GLU A 8 3.70 10.01 8.43
N LEU A 9 2.83 9.64 9.36
CA LEU A 9 2.46 8.25 9.53
C LEU A 9 1.74 7.71 8.31
N ILE A 10 0.85 8.52 7.74
CA ILE A 10 0.13 8.12 6.54
C ILE A 10 1.08 7.96 5.36
N ARG A 11 2.02 8.87 5.23
CA ARG A 11 3.00 8.82 4.16
C ARG A 11 3.85 7.57 4.26
N ARG A 12 4.31 7.25 5.47
CA ARG A 12 5.11 6.05 5.67
C ARG A 12 4.34 4.80 5.32
N ARG A 13 3.08 4.76 5.69
CA ARG A 13 2.25 3.61 5.36
C ARG A 13 2.11 3.47 3.86
N ASP A 14 1.87 4.57 3.18
CA ASP A 14 1.69 4.55 1.73
C ASP A 14 2.97 4.09 1.03
N GLU A 15 4.11 4.60 1.47
CA GLU A 15 5.38 4.20 0.90
C GLU A 15 5.63 2.71 1.11
N LYS A 16 5.36 2.23 2.30
CA LYS A 16 5.54 0.82 2.61
C LYS A 16 4.62 -0.04 1.77
N LEU A 17 3.41 0.43 1.58
CA LEU A 17 2.45 -0.29 0.77
C LEU A 17 2.96 -0.44 -0.66
N HIS A 18 3.51 0.62 -1.21
CA HIS A 18 4.10 0.58 -2.54
C HIS A 18 5.25 -0.41 -2.62
N GLU A 19 6.12 -0.39 -1.64
CA GLU A 19 7.24 -1.31 -1.61
C GLU A 19 6.78 -2.75 -1.55
N ARG A 20 5.81 -3.03 -0.69
CA ARG A 20 5.31 -4.40 -0.55
C ARG A 20 4.59 -4.84 -1.80
N TYR A 21 3.84 -3.95 -2.40
CA TYR A 21 3.15 -4.27 -3.63
C TYR A 21 4.14 -4.64 -4.73
N ALA A 22 5.15 -3.82 -4.90
CA ALA A 22 6.18 -4.09 -5.90
C ALA A 22 6.89 -5.41 -5.61
N TYR A 23 7.14 -5.68 -4.34
CA TYR A 23 7.79 -6.91 -3.94
C TYR A 23 6.99 -8.14 -4.38
N TYR A 24 5.70 -8.12 -4.11
CA TYR A 24 4.86 -9.25 -4.48
C TYR A 24 4.73 -9.41 -5.99
N ILE A 25 4.66 -8.31 -6.69
CA ILE A 25 4.52 -8.36 -8.15
C ILE A 25 5.82 -8.76 -8.82
N GLU A 26 6.93 -8.13 -8.44
CA GLU A 26 8.20 -8.34 -9.11
C GLU A 26 9.00 -9.52 -8.59
N ARG A 27 9.02 -9.70 -7.30
CA ARG A 27 9.82 -10.79 -6.70
C ARG A 27 9.06 -12.10 -6.58
N LYS A 28 7.83 -12.02 -6.13
CA LYS A 28 7.02 -13.20 -5.98
C LYS A 28 6.25 -13.55 -7.24
N HIS A 29 6.20 -12.65 -8.19
CA HIS A 29 5.50 -12.86 -9.45
C HIS A 29 4.04 -13.21 -9.23
N LEU A 30 3.44 -12.59 -8.23
CA LEU A 30 2.03 -12.80 -7.95
C LEU A 30 1.16 -11.93 -8.84
N PRO A 31 -0.03 -12.40 -9.19
CA PRO A 31 -0.96 -11.56 -9.92
C PRO A 31 -1.41 -10.41 -9.04
N GLU A 32 -1.82 -9.33 -9.69
CA GLU A 32 -2.25 -8.13 -9.00
C GLU A 32 -3.31 -8.43 -7.94
N GLU A 33 -4.27 -9.25 -8.30
CA GLU A 33 -5.35 -9.60 -7.38
C GLU A 33 -4.83 -10.24 -6.10
N GLU A 34 -3.88 -11.14 -6.24
CA GLU A 34 -3.32 -11.82 -5.09
C GLU A 34 -2.54 -10.85 -4.21
N ALA A 35 -1.77 -9.98 -4.83
CA ALA A 35 -1.00 -8.99 -4.07
C ALA A 35 -1.95 -8.08 -3.29
N LEU A 36 -3.03 -7.65 -3.92
CA LEU A 36 -4.01 -6.80 -3.26
C LEU A 36 -4.67 -7.50 -2.08
N LYS A 37 -4.98 -8.77 -2.26
CA LYS A 37 -5.59 -9.55 -1.18
C LYS A 37 -4.68 -9.65 0.03
N ILE A 38 -3.43 -9.94 -0.22
CA ILE A 38 -2.46 -10.08 0.86
C ILE A 38 -2.26 -8.75 1.57
N LEU A 39 -2.10 -7.70 0.81
CA LEU A 39 -1.90 -6.38 1.40
C LEU A 39 -3.13 -5.94 2.19
N ALA A 40 -4.30 -6.17 1.65
CA ALA A 40 -5.53 -5.74 2.31
C ALA A 40 -5.82 -6.55 3.56
N GLY A 41 -5.63 -7.84 3.50
CA GLY A 41 -6.04 -8.71 4.59
C GLY A 41 -4.97 -9.07 5.60
N ARG A 42 -3.71 -9.03 5.20
CA ARG A 42 -2.63 -9.48 6.08
C ARG A 42 -1.72 -8.38 6.57
N GLU A 43 -1.39 -7.45 5.69
CA GLU A 43 -0.39 -6.46 6.03
C GLU A 43 -0.95 -5.15 6.54
N PHE A 44 -1.95 -4.64 5.89
CA PHE A 44 -2.46 -3.30 6.22
C PHE A 44 -3.88 -3.28 6.76
N PHE A 45 -4.60 -4.37 6.59
CA PHE A 45 -5.98 -4.46 7.10
C PHE A 45 -6.87 -3.33 6.60
N ILE A 46 -6.77 -3.04 5.32
CA ILE A 46 -7.61 -2.04 4.67
C ILE A 46 -8.22 -2.68 3.43
N SER A 47 -9.21 -2.01 2.85
CA SER A 47 -9.89 -2.58 1.69
C SER A 47 -9.00 -2.53 0.46
N GLN A 48 -9.28 -3.42 -0.49
CA GLN A 48 -8.53 -3.44 -1.73
C GLN A 48 -8.72 -2.13 -2.50
N GLU A 49 -9.92 -1.58 -2.43
CA GLU A 49 -10.18 -0.31 -3.08
C GLU A 49 -9.29 0.80 -2.54
N GLN A 50 -9.09 0.79 -1.23
CA GLN A 50 -8.24 1.78 -0.61
C GLN A 50 -6.79 1.62 -1.06
N ILE A 51 -6.34 0.38 -1.21
CA ILE A 51 -5.00 0.12 -1.68
C ILE A 51 -4.83 0.67 -3.09
N ILE A 52 -5.81 0.42 -3.93
CA ILE A 52 -5.76 0.90 -5.31
C ILE A 52 -5.69 2.43 -5.33
N GLU A 53 -6.45 3.08 -4.49
CA GLU A 53 -6.41 4.53 -4.39
C GLU A 53 -5.03 5.02 -3.98
N ILE A 54 -4.43 4.36 -3.00
CA ILE A 54 -3.11 4.75 -2.54
C ILE A 54 -2.09 4.58 -3.65
N LEU A 55 -2.15 3.47 -4.36
CA LEU A 55 -1.24 3.22 -5.45
C LEU A 55 -1.38 4.26 -6.55
N ASN A 56 -2.61 4.65 -6.84
CA ASN A 56 -2.85 5.66 -7.86
C ASN A 56 -2.35 7.03 -7.44
N LYS A 57 -2.48 7.35 -6.18
CA LYS A 57 -2.04 8.64 -5.67
C LYS A 57 -0.55 8.84 -5.83
N GLN A 58 0.19 7.78 -5.71
CA GLN A 58 1.64 7.87 -5.75
C GLN A 58 2.20 8.00 -7.15
N CYS A 59 1.35 8.01 -8.12
CA CYS A 59 1.80 8.12 -9.49
C CYS A 59 2.29 9.52 -9.85
N LEU A 60 2.41 10.36 -8.90
CA LEU A 60 2.98 11.68 -9.15
C LEU A 60 4.49 11.60 -9.12
#